data_38c88c7dad127ecbd3da7c72d3611d75
#
_entry.id   38c88c7dad127ecbd3da7c72d3611d75
#
_cell.length_a   1.000
_cell.length_b   1.000
_cell.length_c   1.000
_cell.angle_alpha   90.00
_cell.angle_beta   90.00
_cell.angle_gamma   90.00
#
_symmetry.space_group_name_H-M   'P 1'
#
loop_
_entity.id
_entity.type
_entity.pdbx_description
1 polymer ?
#
loop_
_entity_poly.entity_id
_entity_poly.type
_entity_poly.pdbx_seq_one_letter_code
_entity_poly.pdbx_strand_id
1 'polypeptide(L)'
;VYADMCSSVLSNAVDRGVAKLVTLSALYGQSTRNLEKQLPAGIGAAGVIRSIRRYLSYRSLLEKLQEKMQEANLRNYLGRPLPVDKQRLLVSHYLQSSVAEASMVMFSDFCLNEPTAVPLFVIHDALIVDCEKELADRLLNEKILFLDFDNAKFPVKVSALRNNYNS
;
A
#
# COMPACT_ATOMS: atom_id res chain seq x y z
N VAL A 1 0.75 11.58 2.42
CA VAL A 1 -0.09 10.74 3.32
C VAL A 1 0.59 10.53 4.68
N TYR A 2 1.76 9.84 4.76
CA TYR A 2 2.40 9.59 6.08
C TYR A 2 2.85 10.88 6.77
N ALA A 3 3.34 11.89 6.05
CA ALA A 3 3.71 13.19 6.62
C ALA A 3 2.49 13.91 7.19
N ASP A 4 1.38 13.93 6.45
CA ASP A 4 0.12 14.55 6.89
C ASP A 4 -0.46 13.83 8.11
N MET A 5 -0.36 12.50 8.14
CA MET A 5 -0.74 11.71 9.31
C MET A 5 0.16 11.98 10.52
N CYS A 6 1.48 12.14 10.33
CA CYS A 6 2.39 12.54 11.40
C CYS A 6 1.99 13.88 11.99
N SER A 7 1.65 14.85 11.13
CA SER A 7 1.26 16.21 11.58
C SER A 7 -0.11 16.24 12.25
N SER A 8 -1.08 15.47 11.72
CA SER A 8 -2.47 15.57 12.13
C SER A 8 -2.87 14.62 13.27
N VAL A 9 -2.17 13.49 13.40
CA VAL A 9 -2.59 12.37 14.28
C VAL A 9 -1.51 11.99 15.30
N LEU A 10 -0.26 12.11 14.89
CA LEU A 10 0.89 11.66 15.67
C LEU A 10 1.75 12.87 15.97
N SER A 11 1.61 13.64 16.93
CA SER A 11 2.48 14.79 17.20
C SER A 11 3.83 14.77 16.44
N ASN A 12 4.35 15.89 15.98
CA ASN A 12 5.53 16.03 15.09
C ASN A 12 6.84 15.32 15.54
N ALA A 13 6.81 14.57 16.63
CA ALA A 13 7.91 13.79 17.19
C ALA A 13 8.11 12.40 16.54
N VAL A 14 7.27 12.03 15.58
CA VAL A 14 7.27 10.68 15.00
C VAL A 14 7.80 10.74 13.58
N ASP A 15 8.87 9.97 13.31
CA ASP A 15 9.42 9.86 11.96
C ASP A 15 8.50 9.10 10.98
N ARG A 16 8.83 9.20 9.69
CA ARG A 16 8.06 8.54 8.61
C ARG A 16 8.01 7.02 8.77
N GLY A 17 9.06 6.40 9.32
CA GLY A 17 9.13 4.95 9.54
C GLY A 17 8.12 4.50 10.57
N VAL A 18 8.09 5.18 11.69
CA VAL A 18 7.11 4.95 12.76
C VAL A 18 5.69 5.21 12.27
N ALA A 19 5.45 6.28 11.53
CA ALA A 19 4.14 6.59 10.96
C ALA A 19 3.66 5.47 10.01
N LYS A 20 4.53 4.96 9.14
CA LYS A 20 4.25 3.83 8.27
C LYS A 20 3.90 2.57 9.09
N LEU A 21 4.74 2.24 10.08
CA LEU A 21 4.54 1.09 10.95
C LEU A 21 3.17 1.12 11.64
N VAL A 22 2.83 2.24 12.26
CA VAL A 22 1.58 2.39 13.00
C VAL A 22 0.36 2.32 12.08
N THR A 23 0.46 2.95 10.91
CA THR A 23 -0.62 2.92 9.90
C THR A 23 -0.89 1.50 9.43
N LEU A 24 0.15 0.77 9.03
CA LEU A 24 0.01 -0.62 8.60
C LEU A 24 -0.52 -1.50 9.72
N SER A 25 -0.05 -1.30 10.95
CA SER A 25 -0.55 -2.01 12.14
C SER A 25 -2.03 -1.74 12.38
N ALA A 26 -2.48 -0.49 12.24
CA ALA A 26 -3.87 -0.10 12.42
C ALA A 26 -4.79 -0.71 11.37
N LEU A 27 -4.33 -0.81 10.11
CA LEU A 27 -5.09 -1.35 8.99
C LEU A 27 -5.10 -2.88 8.94
N TYR A 28 -3.95 -3.51 9.25
CA TYR A 28 -3.78 -4.96 9.11
C TYR A 28 -4.00 -5.76 10.41
N GLY A 29 -4.41 -5.08 11.48
CA GLY A 29 -4.84 -5.74 12.70
C GLY A 29 -3.70 -6.33 13.55
N GLN A 30 -2.50 -5.74 13.48
CA GLN A 30 -1.42 -6.10 14.40
C GLN A 30 -1.85 -5.87 15.86
N SER A 31 -1.44 -6.75 16.76
CA SER A 31 -1.76 -6.60 18.19
C SER A 31 -1.07 -5.37 18.78
N THR A 32 -1.76 -4.64 19.65
CA THR A 32 -1.21 -3.49 20.38
C THR A 32 0.07 -3.83 21.13
N ARG A 33 0.11 -5.02 21.75
CA ARG A 33 1.28 -5.51 22.49
C ARG A 33 2.54 -5.65 21.61
N ASN A 34 2.37 -6.11 20.37
CA ASN A 34 3.50 -6.22 19.43
C ASN A 34 3.93 -4.86 18.91
N LEU A 35 2.98 -3.96 18.70
CA LEU A 35 3.27 -2.61 18.25
C LEU A 35 3.99 -1.79 19.35
N GLU A 36 3.59 -1.90 20.62
CA GLU A 36 4.24 -1.21 21.74
C GLU A 36 5.73 -1.49 21.86
N LYS A 37 6.16 -2.70 21.50
CA LYS A 37 7.59 -3.07 21.50
C LYS A 37 8.41 -2.36 20.42
N GLN A 38 7.75 -1.80 19.43
CA GLN A 38 8.37 -1.18 18.25
C GLN A 38 8.22 0.35 18.25
N LEU A 39 7.39 0.88 19.17
CA LEU A 39 7.18 2.31 19.29
C LEU A 39 8.22 2.97 20.20
N PRO A 40 8.57 4.23 19.93
CA PRO A 40 9.35 5.03 20.86
C PRO A 40 8.68 5.12 22.24
N ALA A 41 9.49 5.26 23.28
CA ALA A 41 9.00 5.42 24.65
C ALA A 41 8.03 6.62 24.77
N GLY A 42 6.94 6.42 25.49
CA GLY A 42 5.91 7.45 25.69
C GLY A 42 4.79 7.45 24.66
N ILE A 43 4.87 6.64 23.59
CA ILE A 43 3.81 6.53 22.60
C ILE A 43 2.98 5.28 22.87
N GLY A 44 1.73 5.46 23.32
CA GLY A 44 0.80 4.36 23.58
C GLY A 44 0.16 3.80 22.31
N ALA A 45 0.44 2.53 21.97
CA ALA A 45 -0.04 1.87 20.75
C ALA A 45 -1.56 1.92 20.58
N ALA A 46 -2.32 1.67 21.64
CA ALA A 46 -3.78 1.66 21.59
C ALA A 46 -4.37 3.04 21.24
N GLY A 47 -3.81 4.12 21.78
CA GLY A 47 -4.22 5.49 21.48
C GLY A 47 -3.96 5.85 20.03
N VAL A 48 -2.76 5.56 19.56
CA VAL A 48 -2.33 5.86 18.18
C VAL A 48 -3.14 5.07 17.15
N ILE A 49 -3.34 3.76 17.34
CA ILE A 49 -4.19 2.94 16.46
C ILE A 49 -5.61 3.53 16.37
N ARG A 50 -6.19 3.93 17.50
CA ARG A 50 -7.53 4.52 17.54
C ARG A 50 -7.60 5.82 16.74
N SER A 51 -6.61 6.70 16.90
CA SER A 51 -6.53 7.97 16.18
C SER A 51 -6.37 7.78 14.68
N ILE A 52 -5.49 6.87 14.25
CA ILE A 52 -5.30 6.54 12.82
C ILE A 52 -6.57 5.92 12.24
N ARG A 53 -7.19 4.97 12.91
CA ARG A 53 -8.45 4.37 12.45
C ARG A 53 -9.57 5.39 12.31
N ARG A 54 -9.64 6.38 13.20
CA ARG A 54 -10.59 7.49 13.09
C ARG A 54 -10.28 8.34 11.86
N TYR A 55 -9.03 8.76 11.69
CA TYR A 55 -8.57 9.56 10.55
C TYR A 55 -8.87 8.88 9.20
N LEU A 56 -8.67 7.57 9.11
CA LEU A 56 -8.91 6.78 7.90
C LEU A 56 -10.36 6.30 7.74
N SER A 57 -11.28 6.74 8.59
CA SER A 57 -12.68 6.26 8.59
C SER A 57 -12.81 4.73 8.60
N TYR A 58 -11.87 4.05 9.26
CA TYR A 58 -11.76 2.58 9.31
C TYR A 58 -13.08 1.90 9.70
N ARG A 59 -13.81 2.47 10.66
CA ARG A 59 -15.06 1.91 11.16
C ARG A 59 -16.14 1.88 10.08
N SER A 60 -16.30 2.97 9.34
CA SER A 60 -17.27 3.03 8.23
C SER A 60 -16.94 2.03 7.12
N LEU A 61 -15.65 1.88 6.79
CA LEU A 61 -15.24 0.85 5.84
C LEU A 61 -15.53 -0.56 6.35
N LEU A 62 -15.21 -0.85 7.61
CA LEU A 62 -15.46 -2.15 8.22
C LEU A 62 -16.96 -2.51 8.21
N GLU A 63 -17.84 -1.58 8.61
CA GLU A 63 -19.29 -1.78 8.61
C GLU A 63 -19.82 -2.11 7.22
N LYS A 64 -19.41 -1.37 6.19
CA LYS A 64 -19.77 -1.65 4.79
C LYS A 64 -19.30 -3.02 4.31
N LEU A 65 -18.06 -3.42 4.68
CA LEU A 65 -17.54 -4.74 4.29
C LEU A 65 -18.26 -5.87 5.02
N GLN A 66 -18.68 -5.67 6.27
CA GLN A 66 -19.48 -6.64 7.02
C GLN A 66 -20.87 -6.86 6.40
N GLU A 67 -21.53 -5.79 5.96
CA GLU A 67 -22.80 -5.89 5.21
C GLU A 67 -22.61 -6.70 3.94
N LYS A 68 -21.59 -6.38 3.13
CA LYS A 68 -21.29 -7.12 1.90
C LYS A 68 -20.91 -8.58 2.13
N MET A 69 -20.26 -8.88 3.24
CA MET A 69 -19.96 -10.27 3.63
C MET A 69 -21.24 -11.03 3.99
N GLN A 70 -22.19 -10.42 4.71
CA GLN A 70 -23.49 -11.02 5.05
C GLN A 70 -24.33 -11.28 3.81
N GLU A 71 -24.27 -10.41 2.82
CA GLU A 71 -24.94 -10.56 1.51
C GLU A 71 -24.26 -11.60 0.59
N ALA A 72 -23.18 -12.27 1.03
CA ALA A 72 -22.33 -13.13 0.21
C ALA A 72 -21.78 -12.44 -1.06
N ASN A 73 -21.65 -11.12 -1.03
CA ASN A 73 -21.23 -10.26 -2.14
C ASN A 73 -19.97 -9.43 -1.80
N LEU A 74 -19.07 -10.01 -1.01
CA LEU A 74 -17.84 -9.34 -0.66
C LEU A 74 -16.89 -9.33 -1.87
N ARG A 75 -16.52 -8.14 -2.30
CA ARG A 75 -15.61 -7.89 -3.44
C ARG A 75 -14.57 -6.85 -3.06
N ASN A 76 -13.42 -6.89 -3.73
CA ASN A 76 -12.44 -5.81 -3.64
C ASN A 76 -12.91 -4.57 -4.42
N TYR A 77 -12.08 -3.51 -4.42
CA TYR A 77 -12.42 -2.25 -5.09
C TYR A 77 -12.69 -2.42 -6.61
N LEU A 78 -11.99 -3.32 -7.27
CA LEU A 78 -12.14 -3.62 -8.71
C LEU A 78 -13.19 -4.70 -9.01
N GLY A 79 -13.94 -5.15 -8.01
CA GLY A 79 -15.05 -6.06 -8.19
C GLY A 79 -14.71 -7.56 -8.10
N ARG A 80 -13.46 -7.94 -7.82
CA ARG A 80 -13.08 -9.33 -7.63
C ARG A 80 -13.64 -9.90 -6.32
N PRO A 81 -14.27 -11.08 -6.33
CA PRO A 81 -14.74 -11.73 -5.12
C PRO A 81 -13.59 -11.97 -4.11
N LEU A 82 -13.87 -11.73 -2.83
CA LEU A 82 -12.92 -11.94 -1.75
C LEU A 82 -13.37 -13.11 -0.86
N PRO A 83 -12.64 -14.24 -0.86
CA PRO A 83 -12.91 -15.36 0.03
C PRO A 83 -12.36 -15.05 1.43
N VAL A 84 -13.11 -14.29 2.23
CA VAL A 84 -12.75 -13.97 3.61
C VAL A 84 -13.73 -14.62 4.55
N ASP A 85 -13.23 -15.54 5.37
CA ASP A 85 -13.99 -16.27 6.38
C ASP A 85 -13.89 -15.63 7.78
N LYS A 86 -12.90 -14.76 8.01
CA LYS A 86 -12.61 -14.15 9.31
C LYS A 86 -12.83 -12.65 9.29
N GLN A 87 -13.86 -12.19 10.00
CA GLN A 87 -14.25 -10.80 10.11
C GLN A 87 -13.09 -9.83 10.45
N ARG A 88 -12.15 -10.27 11.30
CA ARG A 88 -10.97 -9.48 11.67
C ARG A 88 -10.01 -9.19 10.50
N LEU A 89 -10.09 -9.96 9.42
CA LEU A 89 -9.22 -9.84 8.24
C LEU A 89 -9.88 -9.06 7.10
N LEU A 90 -11.16 -8.69 7.21
CA LEU A 90 -11.92 -8.05 6.14
C LEU A 90 -11.21 -6.84 5.55
N VAL A 91 -10.87 -5.86 6.39
CA VAL A 91 -10.25 -4.62 5.91
C VAL A 91 -8.86 -4.88 5.32
N SER A 92 -8.05 -5.72 5.95
CA SER A 92 -6.71 -6.03 5.43
C SER A 92 -6.76 -6.75 4.08
N HIS A 93 -7.63 -7.75 3.93
CA HIS A 93 -7.79 -8.46 2.65
C HIS A 93 -8.39 -7.56 1.57
N TYR A 94 -9.38 -6.75 1.92
CA TYR A 94 -9.95 -5.77 0.99
C TYR A 94 -8.87 -4.81 0.47
N LEU A 95 -8.11 -4.18 1.36
CA LEU A 95 -7.07 -3.23 0.98
C LEU A 95 -5.94 -3.88 0.18
N GLN A 96 -5.40 -5.00 0.67
CA GLN A 96 -4.30 -5.68 -0.01
C GLN A 96 -4.69 -6.16 -1.41
N SER A 97 -5.87 -6.76 -1.54
CA SER A 97 -6.38 -7.22 -2.83
C SER A 97 -6.65 -6.06 -3.79
N SER A 98 -7.24 -4.97 -3.30
CA SER A 98 -7.53 -3.78 -4.11
C SER A 98 -6.25 -3.11 -4.59
N VAL A 99 -5.26 -2.95 -3.71
CA VAL A 99 -3.97 -2.34 -4.07
C VAL A 99 -3.20 -3.22 -5.06
N ALA A 100 -3.19 -4.54 -4.85
CA ALA A 100 -2.50 -5.45 -5.78
C ALA A 100 -3.08 -5.36 -7.20
N GLU A 101 -4.41 -5.37 -7.34
CA GLU A 101 -5.04 -5.23 -8.66
C GLU A 101 -4.87 -3.84 -9.26
N ALA A 102 -5.01 -2.78 -8.48
CA ALA A 102 -4.74 -1.43 -8.95
C ALA A 102 -3.30 -1.28 -9.46
N SER A 103 -2.32 -1.88 -8.76
CA SER A 103 -0.93 -1.93 -9.22
C SER A 103 -0.79 -2.67 -10.54
N MET A 104 -1.48 -3.80 -10.72
CA MET A 104 -1.46 -4.55 -11.99
C MET A 104 -2.04 -3.75 -13.16
N VAL A 105 -3.13 -3.02 -12.94
CA VAL A 105 -3.70 -2.13 -13.96
C VAL A 105 -2.71 -1.02 -14.33
N MET A 106 -2.17 -0.32 -13.34
CA MET A 106 -1.18 0.75 -13.59
C MET A 106 0.07 0.24 -14.30
N PHE A 107 0.57 -0.94 -13.94
CA PHE A 107 1.74 -1.54 -14.60
C PHE A 107 1.44 -1.99 -16.02
N SER A 108 0.24 -2.49 -16.28
CA SER A 108 -0.20 -2.83 -17.64
C SER A 108 -0.28 -1.58 -18.50
N ASP A 109 -0.90 -0.52 -18.00
CA ASP A 109 -0.99 0.76 -18.72
C ASP A 109 0.40 1.36 -18.98
N PHE A 110 1.33 1.28 -18.01
CA PHE A 110 2.71 1.68 -18.22
C PHE A 110 3.35 0.91 -19.38
N CYS A 111 3.28 -0.42 -19.40
CA CYS A 111 3.86 -1.23 -20.47
C CYS A 111 3.19 -1.00 -21.83
N LEU A 112 1.89 -0.69 -21.87
CA LEU A 112 1.19 -0.33 -23.11
C LEU A 112 1.65 1.02 -23.67
N ASN A 113 2.00 1.97 -22.80
CA ASN A 113 2.48 3.30 -23.18
C ASN A 113 3.98 3.36 -23.44
N GLU A 114 4.74 2.38 -22.98
CA GLU A 114 6.19 2.23 -23.17
C GLU A 114 6.50 0.90 -23.89
N PRO A 115 6.36 0.82 -25.21
CA PRO A 115 6.44 -0.44 -25.96
C PRO A 115 7.77 -1.18 -25.85
N THR A 116 8.85 -0.49 -25.47
CA THR A 116 10.16 -1.10 -25.20
C THR A 116 10.32 -1.65 -23.79
N ALA A 117 9.33 -1.43 -22.91
CA ALA A 117 9.30 -2.01 -21.57
C ALA A 117 8.64 -3.38 -21.60
N VAL A 118 9.45 -4.43 -21.60
CA VAL A 118 8.99 -5.81 -21.56
C VAL A 118 8.80 -6.25 -20.11
N PRO A 119 7.57 -6.50 -19.64
CA PRO A 119 7.34 -6.95 -18.28
C PRO A 119 7.89 -8.37 -18.09
N LEU A 120 8.71 -8.58 -17.08
CA LEU A 120 9.24 -9.88 -16.73
C LEU A 120 8.39 -10.55 -15.66
N PHE A 121 8.18 -9.87 -14.56
CA PHE A 121 7.31 -10.35 -13.46
C PHE A 121 6.96 -9.24 -12.48
N VAL A 122 5.95 -9.50 -11.66
CA VAL A 122 5.53 -8.65 -10.55
C VAL A 122 5.86 -9.32 -9.24
N ILE A 123 6.48 -8.58 -8.31
CA ILE A 123 6.74 -9.03 -6.95
C ILE A 123 6.07 -8.06 -5.99
N HIS A 124 5.06 -8.50 -5.25
CA HIS A 124 4.27 -7.67 -4.37
C HIS A 124 3.66 -6.45 -5.10
N ASP A 125 4.19 -5.26 -4.84
CA ASP A 125 3.81 -3.97 -5.41
C ASP A 125 4.88 -3.39 -6.34
N ALA A 126 5.77 -4.23 -6.87
CA ALA A 126 6.83 -3.85 -7.78
C ALA A 126 6.74 -4.61 -9.10
N LEU A 127 6.91 -3.87 -10.21
CA LEU A 127 7.08 -4.42 -11.54
C LEU A 127 8.55 -4.47 -11.91
N ILE A 128 9.00 -5.62 -12.43
CA ILE A 128 10.32 -5.76 -13.03
C ILE A 128 10.16 -5.81 -14.54
N VAL A 129 10.88 -4.92 -15.21
CA VAL A 129 10.87 -4.82 -16.66
C VAL A 129 12.27 -4.96 -17.20
N ASP A 130 12.38 -5.57 -18.39
CA ASP A 130 13.52 -5.41 -19.28
C ASP A 130 13.16 -4.30 -20.29
N CYS A 131 14.10 -3.41 -20.60
CA CYS A 131 13.83 -2.31 -21.52
C CYS A 131 15.10 -1.81 -22.20
N GLU A 132 14.92 -1.10 -23.30
CA GLU A 132 16.01 -0.44 -24.00
C GLU A 132 16.71 0.59 -23.11
N LYS A 133 18.01 0.81 -23.39
CA LYS A 133 18.88 1.66 -22.58
C LYS A 133 18.35 3.09 -22.44
N GLU A 134 17.83 3.66 -23.50
CA GLU A 134 17.26 5.03 -23.53
C GLU A 134 16.11 5.17 -22.55
N LEU A 135 15.20 4.20 -22.52
CA LEU A 135 14.10 4.17 -21.54
C LEU A 135 14.63 3.95 -20.13
N ALA A 136 15.57 3.04 -19.94
CA ALA A 136 16.17 2.78 -18.63
C ALA A 136 16.85 4.03 -18.06
N ASP A 137 17.65 4.74 -18.87
CA ASP A 137 18.33 5.97 -18.46
C ASP A 137 17.32 7.07 -18.10
N ARG A 138 16.25 7.24 -18.88
CA ARG A 138 15.18 8.18 -18.56
C ARG A 138 14.52 7.88 -17.22
N LEU A 139 14.06 6.65 -17.03
CA LEU A 139 13.37 6.22 -15.82
C LEU A 139 14.25 6.34 -14.56
N LEU A 140 15.53 5.98 -14.67
CA LEU A 140 16.49 6.07 -13.56
C LEU A 140 16.83 7.52 -13.21
N ASN A 141 16.83 8.43 -14.19
CA ASN A 141 17.02 9.86 -13.94
C ASN A 141 15.80 10.50 -13.25
N GLU A 142 14.60 10.10 -13.62
CA GLU A 142 13.35 10.55 -12.99
C GLU A 142 13.22 10.06 -11.54
N LYS A 143 13.74 8.88 -11.20
CA LYS A 143 13.70 8.22 -9.89
C LYS A 143 12.29 7.95 -9.34
N ILE A 144 11.31 8.73 -9.69
CA ILE A 144 9.90 8.59 -9.30
C ILE A 144 9.06 8.77 -10.55
N LEU A 145 8.34 7.74 -10.92
CA LEU A 145 7.33 7.78 -11.96
C LEU A 145 5.96 7.95 -11.31
N PHE A 146 5.08 8.71 -11.95
CA PHE A 146 3.68 8.84 -11.50
C PHE A 146 2.78 8.04 -12.44
N LEU A 147 2.10 7.05 -11.91
CA LEU A 147 1.11 6.25 -12.63
C LEU A 147 -0.29 6.68 -12.25
N ASP A 148 -1.18 6.75 -13.23
CA ASP A 148 -2.56 7.17 -13.03
C ASP A 148 -3.47 5.97 -12.74
N PHE A 149 -4.34 6.11 -11.75
CA PHE A 149 -5.39 5.15 -11.46
C PHE A 149 -6.56 5.86 -10.78
N ASP A 150 -7.77 5.71 -11.33
CA ASP A 150 -9.02 6.25 -10.78
C ASP A 150 -8.92 7.75 -10.43
N ASN A 151 -8.48 8.56 -11.38
CA ASN A 151 -8.27 10.01 -11.24
C ASN A 151 -7.23 10.44 -10.18
N ALA A 152 -6.41 9.52 -9.70
CA ALA A 152 -5.33 9.80 -8.76
C ALA A 152 -3.97 9.43 -9.36
N LYS A 153 -2.91 10.13 -8.93
CA LYS A 153 -1.53 9.86 -9.33
C LYS A 153 -0.78 9.15 -8.19
N PHE A 154 -0.22 8.01 -8.52
CA PHE A 154 0.52 7.17 -7.58
C PHE A 154 2.02 7.24 -7.86
N PRO A 155 2.85 7.68 -6.91
CA PRO A 155 4.29 7.72 -7.08
C PRO A 155 4.87 6.30 -6.99
N VAL A 156 5.57 5.89 -8.02
CA VAL A 156 6.30 4.62 -8.11
C VAL A 156 7.80 4.92 -8.14
N LYS A 157 8.54 4.34 -7.20
CA LYS A 157 9.99 4.50 -7.16
C LYS A 157 10.64 3.63 -8.23
N VAL A 158 11.53 4.24 -9.01
CA VAL A 158 12.34 3.54 -10.02
C VAL A 158 13.73 3.23 -9.46
N SER A 159 14.24 2.03 -9.74
CA SER A 159 15.61 1.64 -9.41
C SER A 159 16.11 0.53 -10.34
N ALA A 160 17.40 0.53 -10.63
CA ALA A 160 18.01 -0.57 -11.36
C ALA A 160 18.04 -1.84 -10.49
N LEU A 161 17.79 -2.99 -11.12
CA LEU A 161 18.03 -4.28 -10.49
C LEU A 161 19.53 -4.50 -10.39
N ARG A 162 20.06 -4.54 -9.17
CA ARG A 162 21.50 -4.77 -8.95
C ARG A 162 21.79 -6.25 -8.83
N ASN A 163 22.73 -6.73 -9.61
CA ASN A 163 23.25 -8.08 -9.48
C ASN A 163 24.28 -8.09 -8.34
N ASN A 164 23.91 -8.56 -7.15
CA ASN A 164 24.81 -8.65 -5.99
C ASN A 164 25.74 -9.89 -6.02
N TYR A 165 25.83 -10.59 -7.15
CA TYR A 165 26.66 -11.80 -7.28
C TYR A 165 28.13 -11.52 -7.57
N ASN A 166 28.58 -10.26 -7.61
CA ASN A 166 29.99 -9.89 -7.84
C ASN A 166 30.54 -9.04 -6.67
N SER A 167 30.46 -9.56 -5.45
CA SER A 167 31.26 -9.07 -4.33
C SER A 167 31.83 -10.24 -3.54
#